data_73593ca33a861cdab5ff6f212b02b71d
#
_entry.id   73593ca33a861cdab5ff6f212b02b71d
#
_cell.length_a   1.000
_cell.length_b   1.000
_cell.length_c   1.000
_cell.angle_alpha   90.00
_cell.angle_beta   90.00
_cell.angle_gamma   90.00
#
_symmetry.space_group_name_H-M   'P 1'
#
loop_
_entity.id
_entity.type
_entity.pdbx_description
1 polymer ?
#
loop_
_entity_poly.entity_id
_entity_poly.type
_entity_poly.pdbx_seq_one_letter_code
_entity_poly.pdbx_strand_id
1 'polypeptide(L)'
;DVRNDSVRLLTAHRSKGLQWKYVVVAGAQEELWPDLRQHQSLLQSDRIGPNLELMPLTMRELLAQERRLFYVALTRAMQTLLITATDTSVRDDGVAPTRFITDIVSAMPQIEILHTSGRPKRPLSPEGVIANLRRTLSSPESSQALKLAAANKLAQLHKTHGSPFFHADPDKWWGVLEQTQNQRPANSQVLISA
;
A
#
# COMPACT_ATOMS: atom_id res chain seq x y z
N ASP A 1 10.71 -24.97 1.92
CA ASP A 1 11.31 -24.71 0.60
C ASP A 1 11.36 -23.19 0.37
N VAL A 2 12.58 -22.65 0.40
CA VAL A 2 12.79 -21.24 0.07
C VAL A 2 12.91 -21.16 -1.46
N ARG A 3 11.87 -20.71 -2.11
CA ARG A 3 11.93 -20.40 -3.56
C ARG A 3 12.95 -19.29 -3.78
N ASN A 4 14.00 -19.58 -4.54
CA ASN A 4 15.08 -18.61 -4.81
C ASN A 4 14.61 -17.36 -5.57
N ASP A 5 13.48 -17.44 -6.24
CA ASP A 5 12.86 -16.34 -7.00
C ASP A 5 11.56 -15.89 -6.31
N SER A 6 11.70 -15.32 -5.13
CA SER A 6 10.55 -14.83 -4.35
C SER A 6 10.89 -13.57 -3.56
N VAL A 7 9.92 -12.68 -3.44
CA VAL A 7 9.99 -11.53 -2.54
C VAL A 7 9.61 -11.98 -1.14
N ARG A 8 10.45 -11.70 -0.16
CA ARG A 8 10.19 -11.98 1.25
C ARG A 8 9.57 -10.76 1.92
N LEU A 9 8.40 -10.94 2.51
CA LEU A 9 7.75 -9.92 3.33
C LEU A 9 8.01 -10.23 4.80
N LEU A 10 8.65 -9.31 5.50
CA LEU A 10 9.09 -9.49 6.89
C LEU A 10 8.85 -8.22 7.69
N THR A 11 8.67 -8.37 8.99
CA THR A 11 8.78 -7.24 9.91
C THR A 11 10.26 -6.90 10.16
N ALA A 12 10.55 -5.67 10.56
CA ALA A 12 11.91 -5.24 10.89
C ALA A 12 12.56 -6.12 11.98
N HIS A 13 11.79 -6.55 12.98
CA HIS A 13 12.26 -7.45 14.02
C HIS A 13 12.73 -8.81 13.46
N ARG A 14 11.96 -9.38 12.53
CA ARG A 14 12.30 -10.67 11.90
C ARG A 14 13.45 -10.59 10.90
N SER A 15 13.80 -9.41 10.45
CA SER A 15 14.94 -9.19 9.56
C SER A 15 16.29 -9.23 10.27
N LYS A 16 16.28 -9.23 11.60
CA LYS A 16 17.51 -9.23 12.43
C LYS A 16 18.37 -10.46 12.12
N GLY A 17 19.64 -10.23 11.82
CA GLY A 17 20.59 -11.29 11.46
C GLY A 17 20.54 -11.77 10.01
N LEU A 18 19.57 -11.29 9.20
CA LEU A 18 19.44 -11.63 7.79
C LEU A 18 19.96 -10.48 6.92
N GLN A 19 20.32 -10.78 5.67
CA GLN A 19 20.76 -9.77 4.69
C GLN A 19 20.30 -10.15 3.28
N TRP A 20 20.05 -9.14 2.45
CA TRP A 20 19.62 -9.30 1.06
C TRP A 20 20.30 -8.27 0.16
N LYS A 21 20.45 -8.61 -1.10
CA LYS A 21 20.99 -7.67 -2.10
C LYS A 21 20.14 -6.40 -2.19
N TYR A 22 18.84 -6.57 -2.22
CA TYR A 22 17.85 -5.50 -2.37
C TYR A 22 16.90 -5.53 -1.19
N VAL A 23 16.71 -4.39 -0.56
CA VAL A 23 15.76 -4.23 0.56
C VAL A 23 14.86 -3.04 0.27
N VAL A 24 13.56 -3.24 0.48
CA VAL A 24 12.56 -2.18 0.43
C VAL A 24 11.99 -2.00 1.83
N VAL A 25 12.16 -0.83 2.40
CA VAL A 25 11.47 -0.39 3.62
C VAL A 25 10.23 0.38 3.20
N ALA A 26 9.08 -0.27 3.24
CA ALA A 26 7.84 0.28 2.72
C ALA A 26 7.05 1.03 3.80
N GLY A 27 6.51 2.20 3.44
CA GLY A 27 5.59 2.95 4.30
C GLY A 27 6.26 3.51 5.56
N ALA A 28 7.44 4.11 5.42
CA ALA A 28 8.13 4.77 6.52
C ALA A 28 7.45 6.10 6.88
N GLN A 29 6.36 6.03 7.66
CA GLN A 29 5.46 7.12 8.01
C GLN A 29 5.56 7.46 9.48
N GLU A 30 5.34 8.74 9.84
CA GLU A 30 5.08 9.11 11.24
C GLU A 30 3.87 8.33 11.77
N GLU A 31 3.83 8.05 13.06
CA GLU A 31 2.82 7.24 13.77
C GLU A 31 2.81 5.74 13.44
N LEU A 32 3.41 5.32 12.33
CA LEU A 32 3.65 3.92 12.01
C LEU A 32 5.08 3.51 12.34
N TRP A 33 6.02 4.40 12.09
CA TRP A 33 7.41 4.23 12.43
C TRP A 33 8.10 5.60 12.60
N PRO A 34 8.34 6.05 13.83
CA PRO A 34 8.30 5.32 15.11
C PRO A 34 6.89 5.02 15.61
N ASP A 35 6.68 3.82 16.15
CA ASP A 35 5.48 3.50 16.93
C ASP A 35 5.73 3.87 18.40
N LEU A 36 5.28 5.05 18.78
CA LEU A 36 5.46 5.58 20.13
C LEU A 36 4.28 5.28 21.06
N ARG A 37 3.33 4.47 20.59
CA ARG A 37 2.20 4.06 21.42
C ARG A 37 2.68 3.15 22.54
N GLN A 38 2.28 3.46 23.75
CA GLN A 38 2.50 2.56 24.87
C GLN A 38 1.52 1.42 24.77
N HIS A 39 2.00 0.24 24.33
CA HIS A 39 1.21 -0.98 24.35
C HIS A 39 1.06 -1.45 25.80
N GLN A 40 0.04 -0.96 26.49
CA GLN A 40 -0.26 -1.42 27.83
C GLN A 40 -0.86 -2.84 27.75
N SER A 41 -0.04 -3.82 28.06
CA SER A 41 -0.54 -5.17 28.36
C SER A 41 -1.33 -5.12 29.68
N LEU A 42 -2.46 -5.80 29.75
CA LEU A 42 -3.22 -5.94 31.00
C LEU A 42 -2.36 -6.45 32.17
N LEU A 43 -1.37 -7.26 31.88
CA LEU A 43 -0.45 -7.83 32.86
C LEU A 43 0.80 -6.95 33.07
N GLN A 44 0.95 -5.86 32.33
CA GLN A 44 2.14 -5.02 32.35
C GLN A 44 3.46 -5.82 32.30
N SER A 45 3.49 -6.86 31.48
CA SER A 45 4.61 -7.80 31.41
C SER A 45 5.94 -7.14 31.00
N ASP A 46 5.88 -6.01 30.34
CA ASP A 46 7.01 -5.14 30.00
C ASP A 46 7.62 -4.45 31.22
N ARG A 47 6.92 -4.43 32.36
CA ARG A 47 7.37 -3.84 33.64
C ARG A 47 7.88 -4.88 34.63
N ILE A 48 7.84 -6.16 34.29
CA ILE A 48 8.33 -7.25 35.13
C ILE A 48 9.85 -7.39 34.95
N GLY A 49 10.58 -6.96 35.91
CA GLY A 49 12.05 -7.11 35.98
C GLY A 49 12.50 -8.01 37.14
N PRO A 50 13.81 -8.24 37.29
CA PRO A 50 14.33 -9.05 38.38
C PRO A 50 13.96 -8.56 39.78
N ASN A 51 13.66 -7.25 39.91
CA ASN A 51 13.26 -6.59 41.15
C ASN A 51 11.80 -6.15 41.14
N LEU A 52 10.94 -6.78 40.33
CA LEU A 52 9.49 -6.67 40.27
C LEU A 52 8.89 -5.40 39.68
N GLU A 53 9.56 -4.24 39.68
CA GLU A 53 9.01 -3.04 39.07
C GLU A 53 10.06 -2.30 38.23
N LEU A 54 9.90 -2.35 36.91
CA LEU A 54 10.59 -1.42 36.01
C LEU A 54 9.72 -0.18 35.79
N MET A 55 10.35 0.97 35.79
CA MET A 55 9.66 2.20 35.38
C MET A 55 9.24 2.11 33.90
N PRO A 56 8.08 2.66 33.54
CA PRO A 56 7.67 2.74 32.14
C PRO A 56 8.75 3.44 31.33
N LEU A 57 8.98 2.95 30.12
CA LEU A 57 9.90 3.60 29.20
C LEU A 57 9.45 5.04 28.92
N THR A 58 10.38 5.94 28.99
CA THR A 58 10.13 7.33 28.60
C THR A 58 9.94 7.42 27.08
N MET A 59 9.25 8.44 26.60
CA MET A 59 9.09 8.71 25.17
C MET A 59 10.44 8.77 24.43
N ARG A 60 11.47 9.29 25.09
CA ARG A 60 12.84 9.37 24.54
C ARG A 60 13.46 7.97 24.36
N GLU A 61 13.24 7.09 25.30
CA GLU A 61 13.75 5.71 25.24
C GLU A 61 13.00 4.90 24.17
N LEU A 62 11.68 5.06 24.07
CA LEU A 62 10.87 4.46 23.00
C LEU A 62 11.36 4.93 21.63
N LEU A 63 11.56 6.22 21.45
CA LEU A 63 12.08 6.77 20.20
C LEU A 63 13.48 6.22 19.88
N ALA A 64 14.33 6.06 20.88
CA ALA A 64 15.66 5.50 20.70
C ALA A 64 15.62 4.00 20.31
N GLN A 65 14.65 3.24 20.85
CA GLN A 65 14.43 1.85 20.46
C GLN A 65 13.95 1.74 19.01
N GLU A 66 12.97 2.54 18.63
CA GLU A 66 12.44 2.60 17.26
C GLU A 66 13.52 3.02 16.25
N ARG A 67 14.38 3.97 16.61
CA ARG A 67 15.52 4.37 15.78
C ARG A 67 16.52 3.23 15.59
N ARG A 68 16.80 2.45 16.62
CA ARG A 68 17.66 1.26 16.51
C ARG A 68 17.03 0.20 15.59
N LEU A 69 15.71 -0.02 15.72
CA LEU A 69 14.99 -0.95 14.87
C LEU A 69 15.00 -0.49 13.40
N PHE A 70 14.82 0.81 13.17
CA PHE A 70 14.92 1.40 11.83
C PHE A 70 16.31 1.19 11.24
N TYR A 71 17.36 1.47 12.01
CA TYR A 71 18.74 1.21 11.61
C TYR A 71 18.98 -0.28 11.28
N VAL A 72 18.43 -1.20 12.07
CA VAL A 72 18.51 -2.63 11.77
C VAL A 72 17.89 -2.92 10.40
N ALA A 73 16.72 -2.40 10.08
CA ALA A 73 16.06 -2.63 8.80
C ALA A 73 16.89 -2.09 7.62
N LEU A 74 17.43 -0.88 7.75
CA LEU A 74 18.26 -0.26 6.71
C LEU A 74 19.53 -1.06 6.41
N THR A 75 20.19 -1.53 7.47
CA THR A 75 21.46 -2.29 7.35
C THR A 75 21.28 -3.72 6.86
N ARG A 76 20.07 -4.13 6.51
CA ARG A 76 19.84 -5.44 5.88
C ARG A 76 20.16 -5.44 4.39
N ALA A 77 20.25 -4.28 3.77
CA ALA A 77 20.62 -4.14 2.36
C ALA A 77 22.12 -4.27 2.16
N MET A 78 22.52 -5.17 1.25
CA MET A 78 23.91 -5.32 0.85
C MET A 78 24.27 -4.44 -0.37
N GLN A 79 23.32 -4.17 -1.26
CA GLN A 79 23.57 -3.42 -2.49
C GLN A 79 22.65 -2.20 -2.61
N THR A 80 21.35 -2.41 -2.56
CA THR A 80 20.38 -1.33 -2.79
C THR A 80 19.34 -1.32 -1.69
N LEU A 81 19.12 -0.15 -1.14
CA LEU A 81 18.07 0.16 -0.19
C LEU A 81 17.09 1.15 -0.82
N LEU A 82 15.81 0.82 -0.81
CA LEU A 82 14.73 1.72 -1.17
C LEU A 82 13.86 1.97 0.06
N ILE A 83 13.68 3.22 0.43
CA ILE A 83 12.73 3.63 1.47
C ILE A 83 11.57 4.34 0.78
N THR A 84 10.34 3.96 1.11
CA THR A 84 9.17 4.63 0.56
C THR A 84 8.33 5.26 1.67
N ALA A 85 7.84 6.45 1.40
CA ALA A 85 6.92 7.16 2.27
C ALA A 85 5.88 7.90 1.42
N THR A 86 4.74 8.21 2.02
CA THR A 86 3.72 9.07 1.44
C THR A 86 3.77 10.41 2.16
N ASP A 87 3.70 11.50 1.42
CA ASP A 87 3.58 12.84 1.98
C ASP A 87 2.26 13.46 1.52
N THR A 88 1.34 13.60 2.45
CA THR A 88 0.07 14.29 2.28
C THR A 88 -0.15 15.33 3.39
N SER A 89 0.93 15.76 4.02
CA SER A 89 0.94 16.66 5.20
C SER A 89 0.22 17.99 4.98
N VAL A 90 -0.02 18.39 3.72
CA VAL A 90 -0.79 19.59 3.38
C VAL A 90 -2.30 19.45 3.66
N ARG A 91 -2.80 18.22 3.92
CA ARG A 91 -4.21 17.95 4.24
C ARG A 91 -4.40 17.87 5.75
N ASP A 92 -5.60 18.20 6.24
CA ASP A 92 -5.93 18.16 7.67
C ASP A 92 -5.70 16.79 8.31
N ASP A 93 -5.94 15.69 7.56
CA ASP A 93 -5.63 14.30 7.96
C ASP A 93 -4.36 13.79 7.25
N GLY A 94 -3.40 14.67 7.03
CA GLY A 94 -2.22 14.38 6.24
C GLY A 94 -1.25 13.44 6.93
N VAL A 95 -0.72 12.48 6.17
CA VAL A 95 0.33 11.57 6.60
C VAL A 95 1.68 12.15 6.21
N ALA A 96 2.62 12.19 7.13
CA ALA A 96 3.98 12.68 6.91
C ALA A 96 5.00 11.53 6.86
N PRO A 97 6.07 11.65 6.08
CA PRO A 97 7.22 10.76 6.16
C PRO A 97 7.81 10.75 7.57
N THR A 98 8.34 9.60 7.98
CA THR A 98 8.99 9.50 9.30
C THR A 98 10.16 10.48 9.42
N ARG A 99 10.31 11.06 10.59
CA ARG A 99 11.46 11.92 10.96
C ARG A 99 12.81 11.26 10.72
N PHE A 100 12.88 9.94 10.76
CA PHE A 100 14.11 9.20 10.51
C PHE A 100 14.60 9.35 9.05
N ILE A 101 13.69 9.55 8.09
CA ILE A 101 14.08 9.88 6.70
C ILE A 101 14.79 11.23 6.66
N THR A 102 14.27 12.23 7.36
CA THR A 102 14.88 13.56 7.45
C THR A 102 16.28 13.48 8.07
N ASP A 103 16.43 12.68 9.14
CA ASP A 103 17.74 12.45 9.79
C ASP A 103 18.76 11.84 8.78
N ILE A 104 18.32 10.86 7.98
CA ILE A 104 19.17 10.20 6.97
C ILE A 104 19.56 11.16 5.86
N VAL A 105 18.60 11.88 5.29
CA VAL A 105 18.85 12.84 4.21
C VAL A 105 19.80 13.94 4.67
N SER A 106 19.65 14.40 5.91
CA SER A 106 20.56 15.39 6.49
C SER A 106 22.00 14.87 6.68
N ALA A 107 22.12 13.58 7.05
CA ALA A 107 23.42 12.94 7.26
C ALA A 107 24.10 12.53 5.94
N MET A 108 23.33 12.26 4.90
CA MET A 108 23.80 11.76 3.60
C MET A 108 23.15 12.55 2.44
N PRO A 109 23.60 13.78 2.16
CA PRO A 109 23.00 14.65 1.13
C PRO A 109 23.04 14.07 -0.30
N GLN A 110 23.86 13.05 -0.54
CA GLN A 110 24.03 12.41 -1.84
C GLN A 110 22.93 11.37 -2.13
N ILE A 111 21.99 11.13 -1.20
CA ILE A 111 20.88 10.20 -1.43
C ILE A 111 19.96 10.75 -2.52
N GLU A 112 19.63 9.91 -3.48
CA GLU A 112 18.65 10.24 -4.50
C GLU A 112 17.24 10.23 -3.91
N ILE A 113 16.53 11.35 -4.01
CA ILE A 113 15.14 11.49 -3.58
C ILE A 113 14.26 11.57 -4.82
N LEU A 114 13.39 10.57 -4.99
CA LEU A 114 12.44 10.51 -6.08
C LEU A 114 11.06 10.93 -5.59
N HIS A 115 10.59 12.08 -6.04
CA HIS A 115 9.22 12.53 -5.78
C HIS A 115 8.29 12.05 -6.89
N THR A 116 7.29 11.25 -6.52
CA THR A 116 6.24 10.84 -7.45
C THR A 116 4.91 11.38 -6.97
N SER A 117 4.21 12.08 -7.84
CA SER A 117 2.87 12.60 -7.55
C SER A 117 1.85 11.99 -8.50
N GLY A 118 0.61 11.88 -8.00
CA GLY A 118 -0.50 11.39 -8.78
C GLY A 118 -0.61 9.86 -8.84
N ARG A 119 -1.45 9.38 -9.76
CA ARG A 119 -1.73 7.96 -9.90
C ARG A 119 -0.58 7.26 -10.60
N PRO A 120 -0.14 6.08 -10.15
CA PRO A 120 0.92 5.33 -10.84
C PRO A 120 0.51 5.05 -12.28
N LYS A 121 1.44 5.25 -13.22
CA LYS A 121 1.20 5.02 -14.65
C LYS A 121 0.83 3.56 -14.97
N ARG A 122 1.29 2.64 -14.13
CA ARG A 122 0.96 1.22 -14.23
C ARG A 122 0.27 0.77 -12.94
N PRO A 123 -0.86 0.07 -13.05
CA PRO A 123 -1.53 -0.48 -11.88
C PRO A 123 -0.64 -1.55 -11.24
N LEU A 124 -0.51 -1.50 -9.90
CA LEU A 124 0.33 -2.40 -9.11
C LEU A 124 -0.47 -3.54 -8.45
N SER A 125 -1.80 -3.52 -8.58
CA SER A 125 -2.69 -4.56 -8.05
C SER A 125 -3.57 -5.15 -9.16
N PRO A 126 -4.03 -6.39 -9.00
CA PRO A 126 -4.96 -7.02 -9.94
C PRO A 126 -6.21 -6.17 -10.18
N GLU A 127 -6.81 -5.62 -9.13
CA GLU A 127 -7.98 -4.74 -9.20
C GLU A 127 -7.65 -3.45 -9.96
N GLY A 128 -6.46 -2.90 -9.76
CA GLY A 128 -5.96 -1.75 -10.50
C GLY A 128 -5.80 -2.03 -11.99
N VAL A 129 -5.33 -3.23 -12.36
CA VAL A 129 -5.25 -3.69 -13.76
C VAL A 129 -6.64 -3.76 -14.37
N ILE A 130 -7.60 -4.41 -13.69
CA ILE A 130 -8.98 -4.52 -14.15
C ILE A 130 -9.61 -3.13 -14.31
N ALA A 131 -9.46 -2.26 -13.32
CA ALA A 131 -9.98 -0.90 -13.37
C ALA A 131 -9.38 -0.09 -14.54
N ASN A 132 -8.11 -0.28 -14.85
CA ASN A 132 -7.46 0.36 -15.98
C ASN A 132 -7.97 -0.16 -17.32
N LEU A 133 -8.12 -1.49 -17.47
CA LEU A 133 -8.67 -2.10 -18.67
C LEU A 133 -10.12 -1.65 -18.92
N ARG A 134 -10.96 -1.61 -17.88
CA ARG A 134 -12.33 -1.10 -17.96
C ARG A 134 -12.38 0.37 -18.39
N ARG A 135 -11.50 1.19 -17.84
CA ARG A 135 -11.39 2.61 -18.24
C ARG A 135 -11.00 2.74 -19.71
N THR A 136 -10.07 1.90 -20.20
CA THR A 136 -9.69 1.87 -21.62
C THR A 136 -10.88 1.53 -22.51
N LEU A 137 -11.74 0.60 -22.11
CA LEU A 137 -12.95 0.24 -22.83
C LEU A 137 -13.97 1.38 -22.91
N SER A 138 -14.17 2.08 -21.80
CA SER A 138 -15.16 3.16 -21.69
C SER A 138 -14.65 4.51 -22.24
N SER A 139 -13.34 4.69 -22.42
CA SER A 139 -12.77 5.94 -22.90
C SER A 139 -13.11 6.20 -24.36
N PRO A 140 -13.71 7.35 -24.71
CA PRO A 140 -13.95 7.72 -26.10
C PRO A 140 -12.64 7.93 -26.88
N GLU A 141 -11.57 8.33 -26.22
CA GLU A 141 -10.27 8.63 -26.82
C GLU A 141 -9.46 7.37 -27.17
N SER A 142 -9.84 6.22 -26.62
CA SER A 142 -9.14 4.96 -26.90
C SER A 142 -9.43 4.46 -28.29
N SER A 143 -8.37 4.07 -29.02
CA SER A 143 -8.53 3.46 -30.35
C SER A 143 -9.30 2.13 -30.26
N GLN A 144 -10.00 1.75 -31.35
CA GLN A 144 -10.73 0.49 -31.41
C GLN A 144 -9.85 -0.72 -31.17
N ALA A 145 -8.62 -0.70 -31.68
CA ALA A 145 -7.64 -1.77 -31.44
C ALA A 145 -7.28 -1.91 -29.97
N LEU A 146 -7.11 -0.78 -29.24
CA LEU A 146 -6.80 -0.78 -27.82
C LEU A 146 -8.01 -1.27 -27.00
N LYS A 147 -9.23 -0.88 -27.36
CA LYS A 147 -10.45 -1.38 -26.75
C LYS A 147 -10.59 -2.89 -26.92
N LEU A 148 -10.35 -3.40 -28.12
CA LEU A 148 -10.40 -4.84 -28.38
C LEU A 148 -9.33 -5.60 -27.57
N ALA A 149 -8.12 -5.09 -27.50
CA ALA A 149 -7.06 -5.69 -26.69
C ALA A 149 -7.42 -5.71 -25.19
N ALA A 150 -8.00 -4.63 -24.67
CA ALA A 150 -8.47 -4.55 -23.30
C ALA A 150 -9.60 -5.54 -23.01
N ALA A 151 -10.57 -5.68 -23.91
CA ALA A 151 -11.66 -6.65 -23.80
C ALA A 151 -11.13 -8.08 -23.77
N ASN A 152 -10.23 -8.43 -24.70
CA ASN A 152 -9.60 -9.75 -24.75
C ASN A 152 -8.83 -10.07 -23.46
N LYS A 153 -8.13 -9.08 -22.91
CA LYS A 153 -7.38 -9.26 -21.66
C LYS A 153 -8.30 -9.46 -20.46
N LEU A 154 -9.41 -8.73 -20.37
CA LEU A 154 -10.42 -8.94 -19.33
C LEU A 154 -11.05 -10.32 -19.42
N ALA A 155 -11.44 -10.76 -20.63
CA ALA A 155 -11.97 -12.10 -20.88
C ALA A 155 -10.97 -13.20 -20.50
N GLN A 156 -9.69 -12.99 -20.79
CA GLN A 156 -8.63 -13.92 -20.37
C GLN A 156 -8.51 -14.00 -18.86
N LEU A 157 -8.50 -12.87 -18.16
CA LEU A 157 -8.41 -12.81 -16.69
C LEU A 157 -9.61 -13.51 -16.05
N HIS A 158 -10.82 -13.28 -16.57
CA HIS A 158 -12.03 -13.94 -16.09
C HIS A 158 -11.96 -15.47 -16.23
N LYS A 159 -11.53 -15.98 -17.40
CA LYS A 159 -11.41 -17.42 -17.66
C LYS A 159 -10.33 -18.12 -16.84
N THR A 160 -9.20 -17.46 -16.60
CA THR A 160 -8.01 -18.11 -16.02
C THR A 160 -8.04 -18.16 -14.52
N HIS A 161 -8.65 -17.19 -13.84
CA HIS A 161 -8.46 -16.97 -12.41
C HIS A 161 -9.75 -17.01 -11.57
N GLY A 162 -10.92 -17.10 -12.18
CA GLY A 162 -12.18 -17.26 -11.45
C GLY A 162 -12.45 -16.16 -10.40
N SER A 163 -12.79 -16.57 -9.18
CA SER A 163 -13.28 -15.72 -8.10
C SER A 163 -12.41 -14.49 -7.71
N PRO A 164 -11.06 -14.53 -7.72
CA PRO A 164 -10.25 -13.36 -7.35
C PRO A 164 -10.42 -12.17 -8.31
N PHE A 165 -10.88 -12.43 -9.52
CA PHE A 165 -11.08 -11.41 -10.55
C PHE A 165 -12.55 -11.14 -10.85
N PHE A 166 -13.38 -11.21 -9.81
CA PHE A 166 -14.81 -10.92 -9.87
C PHE A 166 -15.17 -9.68 -10.70
N HIS A 167 -14.37 -8.62 -10.58
CA HIS A 167 -14.58 -7.37 -11.32
C HIS A 167 -14.18 -7.44 -12.80
N ALA A 168 -13.58 -8.53 -13.26
CA ALA A 168 -13.33 -8.78 -14.68
C ALA A 168 -14.53 -9.38 -15.40
N ASP A 169 -15.52 -9.88 -14.67
CA ASP A 169 -16.76 -10.44 -15.19
C ASP A 169 -17.71 -9.32 -15.66
N PRO A 170 -18.05 -9.26 -16.98
CA PRO A 170 -18.97 -8.23 -17.50
C PRO A 170 -20.36 -8.28 -16.87
N ASP A 171 -20.85 -9.47 -16.49
CA ASP A 171 -22.18 -9.64 -15.88
C ASP A 171 -22.27 -9.00 -14.48
N LYS A 172 -21.13 -8.67 -13.90
CA LYS A 172 -21.02 -7.98 -12.61
C LYS A 172 -20.82 -6.47 -12.75
N TRP A 173 -20.78 -5.95 -13.95
CA TRP A 173 -20.60 -4.51 -14.15
C TRP A 173 -21.91 -3.78 -14.04
N TRP A 174 -21.96 -2.84 -13.13
CA TRP A 174 -23.12 -1.96 -13.03
C TRP A 174 -23.27 -1.10 -14.30
N GLY A 175 -24.47 -1.09 -14.90
CA GLY A 175 -24.78 -0.33 -16.10
C GLY A 175 -24.50 -1.07 -17.44
N VAL A 176 -23.97 -2.30 -17.41
CA VAL A 176 -23.83 -3.17 -18.60
C VAL A 176 -24.95 -4.22 -18.57
N LEU A 177 -26.20 -3.77 -18.57
CA LEU A 177 -27.34 -4.65 -18.78
C LEU A 177 -27.71 -4.66 -20.27
N GLU A 178 -28.20 -5.79 -20.76
CA GLU A 178 -28.74 -5.88 -22.11
C GLU A 178 -29.79 -4.79 -22.35
N GLN A 179 -29.79 -4.19 -23.54
CA GLN A 179 -30.70 -3.08 -23.86
C GLN A 179 -32.18 -3.42 -23.65
N THR A 180 -32.54 -4.69 -23.75
CA THR A 180 -33.88 -5.22 -23.51
C THR A 180 -34.33 -5.14 -22.06
N GLN A 181 -33.41 -5.11 -21.10
CA GLN A 181 -33.70 -5.00 -19.67
C GLN A 181 -33.71 -3.53 -19.20
N ASN A 182 -33.16 -2.62 -20.00
CA ASN A 182 -33.10 -1.17 -19.68
C ASN A 182 -34.30 -0.37 -20.19
N GLN A 183 -35.32 -1.00 -20.77
CA GLN A 183 -36.56 -0.31 -21.06
C GLN A 183 -37.29 0.04 -19.74
N ARG A 184 -36.94 1.19 -19.17
CA ARG A 184 -37.83 1.79 -18.17
C ARG A 184 -39.22 1.87 -18.75
N PRO A 185 -40.25 1.36 -18.05
CA PRO A 185 -41.62 1.59 -18.48
C PRO A 185 -41.81 3.11 -18.62
N ALA A 186 -42.38 3.50 -19.76
CA ALA A 186 -42.51 4.93 -20.16
C ALA A 186 -43.35 5.80 -19.22
N ASN A 187 -43.73 5.28 -18.05
CA ASN A 187 -44.67 5.91 -17.10
C ASN A 187 -44.13 6.00 -15.64
N SER A 188 -42.86 6.11 -15.40
CA SER A 188 -42.40 6.52 -14.06
C SER A 188 -42.40 8.05 -14.00
N GLN A 189 -43.54 8.66 -13.74
CA GLN A 189 -43.63 10.03 -13.23
C GLN A 189 -42.96 10.05 -11.86
N VAL A 190 -41.86 10.76 -11.75
CA VAL A 190 -41.24 11.10 -10.46
C VAL A 190 -42.13 12.20 -9.86
N LEU A 191 -43.00 11.84 -8.94
CA LEU A 191 -43.68 12.80 -8.07
C LEU A 191 -42.64 13.39 -7.11
N ILE A 192 -42.17 14.59 -7.42
CA ILE A 192 -41.44 15.41 -6.45
C ILE A 192 -42.53 16.10 -5.63
N SER A 193 -42.78 15.64 -4.41
CA SER A 193 -43.59 16.38 -3.44
C SER A 193 -42.78 17.58 -2.93
N ALA A 194 -43.44 18.74 -3.00
CA ALA A 194 -42.94 20.00 -2.44
C ALA A 194 -42.82 19.96 -0.91
#